data_4ee553d3e149d6562c9434daf6b00f17
#
_entry.id   4ee553d3e149d6562c9434daf6b00f17
#
_cell.length_a   1.000
_cell.length_b   1.000
_cell.length_c   1.000
_cell.angle_alpha   90.00
_cell.angle_beta   90.00
_cell.angle_gamma   90.00
#
_symmetry.space_group_name_H-M   'P 1'
#
loop_
_entity.id
_entity.type
_entity.pdbx_description
1 polymer ?
#
loop_
_entity_poly.entity_id
_entity_poly.type
_entity_poly.pdbx_seq_one_letter_code
_entity_poly.pdbx_strand_id
1 'polypeptide(L)'
;KIFPLLLLMCVMMTALAPSAWAMEAPQLNGKAAVVIDLDSGKMLYGYNENEQRAPASLTKVMTALLALEALDSGRCELTTMVTAQNDCRDGMSDDSSTSGLLPGMELSMRDLLYCALLQSANEACNIIGRYLGGSISGFVEQMNQKAVDLGCTNTHFVNTNGLPAEGHYSSAYDQSLIFRAALDHPLFSEIIDSTS
;
A
#
# COMPACT_ATOMS: atom_id res chain seq x y z
N LYS A 1 20.52 28.26 -55.75
CA LYS A 1 19.82 29.31 -54.93
C LYS A 1 18.69 28.73 -54.07
N ILE A 2 18.37 27.43 -54.11
CA ILE A 2 17.30 26.78 -53.34
C ILE A 2 17.81 26.28 -51.97
N PHE A 3 19.09 25.87 -51.90
CA PHE A 3 19.70 25.29 -50.72
C PHE A 3 19.73 26.19 -49.48
N PRO A 4 20.08 27.51 -49.60
CA PRO A 4 20.05 28.39 -48.42
C PRO A 4 18.63 28.71 -47.95
N LEU A 5 17.63 28.66 -48.81
CA LEU A 5 16.24 28.88 -48.45
C LEU A 5 15.65 27.71 -47.65
N LEU A 6 16.01 26.47 -48.03
CA LEU A 6 15.64 25.25 -47.28
C LEU A 6 16.31 25.21 -45.93
N LEU A 7 17.57 25.60 -45.80
CA LEU A 7 18.29 25.66 -44.53
C LEU A 7 17.66 26.71 -43.60
N LEU A 8 17.27 27.86 -44.12
CA LEU A 8 16.60 28.92 -43.34
C LEU A 8 15.21 28.48 -42.86
N MET A 9 14.44 27.76 -43.67
CA MET A 9 13.16 27.17 -43.27
C MET A 9 13.31 26.12 -42.17
N CYS A 10 14.31 25.25 -42.24
CA CYS A 10 14.58 24.28 -41.19
C CYS A 10 14.96 24.95 -39.84
N VAL A 11 15.77 26.01 -39.88
CA VAL A 11 16.14 26.75 -38.68
C VAL A 11 14.95 27.53 -38.09
N MET A 12 14.07 28.05 -38.93
CA MET A 12 12.83 28.70 -38.43
C MET A 12 11.82 27.72 -37.86
N MET A 13 11.75 26.48 -38.34
CA MET A 13 10.87 25.45 -37.77
C MET A 13 11.33 24.99 -36.38
N THR A 14 12.62 24.98 -36.07
CA THR A 14 13.15 24.64 -34.74
C THR A 14 12.91 25.75 -33.72
N ALA A 15 12.77 27.03 -34.17
CA ALA A 15 12.52 28.15 -33.28
C ALA A 15 11.04 28.28 -32.87
N LEU A 16 10.12 27.53 -33.51
CA LEU A 16 8.67 27.52 -33.24
C LEU A 16 8.24 26.29 -32.46
N ALA A 17 9.18 25.46 -31.96
CA ALA A 17 8.82 24.41 -31.02
C ALA A 17 8.19 25.07 -29.78
N PRO A 18 6.91 24.77 -29.44
CA PRO A 18 6.32 25.29 -28.22
C PRO A 18 7.23 24.87 -27.06
N SER A 19 7.75 25.85 -26.33
CA SER A 19 8.41 25.56 -25.06
C SER A 19 7.40 24.81 -24.21
N ALA A 20 7.65 23.53 -23.98
CA ALA A 20 6.88 22.78 -23.00
C ALA A 20 7.04 23.53 -21.68
N TRP A 21 5.97 24.15 -21.23
CA TRP A 21 5.94 24.80 -19.93
C TRP A 21 6.07 23.67 -18.91
N ALA A 22 7.28 23.45 -18.42
CA ALA A 22 7.47 22.57 -17.30
C ALA A 22 6.72 23.20 -16.13
N MET A 23 5.67 22.53 -15.67
CA MET A 23 5.01 22.93 -14.42
C MET A 23 6.08 22.89 -13.32
N GLU A 24 6.14 23.96 -12.51
CA GLU A 24 6.97 23.93 -11.31
C GLU A 24 6.56 22.75 -10.43
N ALA A 25 7.56 22.02 -9.92
CA ALA A 25 7.30 20.93 -9.01
C ALA A 25 6.55 21.46 -7.77
N PRO A 26 5.50 20.76 -7.30
CA PRO A 26 4.77 21.21 -6.14
C PRO A 26 5.67 21.26 -4.91
N GLN A 27 5.50 22.31 -4.09
CA GLN A 27 6.18 22.40 -2.81
C GLN A 27 5.47 21.45 -1.83
N LEU A 28 6.21 20.44 -1.35
CA LEU A 28 5.69 19.42 -0.45
C LEU A 28 6.27 19.59 0.95
N ASN A 29 5.41 19.50 1.97
CA ASN A 29 5.83 19.38 3.37
C ASN A 29 6.14 17.92 3.77
N GLY A 30 5.84 16.95 2.88
CA GLY A 30 6.12 15.53 3.08
C GLY A 30 7.60 15.20 2.89
N LYS A 31 8.02 14.07 3.44
CA LYS A 31 9.40 13.56 3.32
C LYS A 31 9.64 12.79 2.02
N ALA A 32 8.61 12.16 1.50
CA ALA A 32 8.59 11.46 0.22
C ALA A 32 7.17 11.54 -0.36
N ALA A 33 7.06 11.49 -1.69
CA ALA A 33 5.77 11.48 -2.38
C ALA A 33 5.91 10.84 -3.76
N VAL A 34 4.80 10.30 -4.24
CA VAL A 34 4.66 9.80 -5.60
C VAL A 34 3.25 10.12 -6.11
N VAL A 35 3.12 10.41 -7.38
CA VAL A 35 1.83 10.49 -8.10
C VAL A 35 1.89 9.50 -9.24
N ILE A 36 0.95 8.56 -9.25
CA ILE A 36 0.83 7.50 -10.25
C ILE A 36 -0.50 7.67 -10.99
N ASP A 37 -0.46 7.57 -12.29
CA ASP A 37 -1.64 7.38 -13.11
C ASP A 37 -2.11 5.92 -12.91
N LEU A 38 -3.31 5.73 -12.38
CA LEU A 38 -3.80 4.41 -11.99
C LEU A 38 -4.03 3.49 -13.19
N ASP A 39 -4.48 4.03 -14.33
CA ASP A 39 -4.81 3.24 -15.52
C ASP A 39 -3.53 2.70 -16.18
N SER A 40 -2.56 3.58 -16.43
CA SER A 40 -1.31 3.21 -17.10
C SER A 40 -0.20 2.70 -16.17
N GLY A 41 -0.31 2.96 -14.86
CA GLY A 41 0.76 2.73 -13.89
C GLY A 41 1.95 3.68 -14.04
N LYS A 42 1.83 4.71 -14.87
CA LYS A 42 2.92 5.66 -15.12
C LYS A 42 3.10 6.60 -13.95
N MET A 43 4.33 6.71 -13.47
CA MET A 43 4.70 7.73 -12.48
C MET A 43 4.67 9.11 -13.16
N LEU A 44 3.84 10.02 -12.64
CA LEU A 44 3.69 11.40 -13.11
C LEU A 44 4.58 12.37 -12.32
N TYR A 45 4.84 12.07 -11.05
CA TYR A 45 5.69 12.84 -10.16
C TYR A 45 6.31 11.93 -9.10
N GLY A 46 7.57 12.20 -8.73
CA GLY A 46 8.29 11.54 -7.66
C GLY A 46 9.15 12.52 -6.86
N TYR A 47 9.14 12.38 -5.55
CA TYR A 47 10.01 13.11 -4.63
C TYR A 47 10.47 12.15 -3.53
N ASN A 48 11.77 11.83 -3.51
CA ASN A 48 12.34 10.80 -2.62
C ASN A 48 11.53 9.49 -2.67
N GLU A 49 10.91 9.19 -3.80
CA GLU A 49 9.90 8.12 -3.97
C GLU A 49 10.44 6.72 -3.66
N ASN A 50 11.76 6.53 -3.80
CA ASN A 50 12.43 5.25 -3.54
C ASN A 50 13.16 5.23 -2.17
N GLU A 51 13.09 6.32 -1.39
CA GLU A 51 13.75 6.38 -0.08
C GLU A 51 13.04 5.45 0.92
N GLN A 52 13.81 4.56 1.54
CA GLN A 52 13.31 3.65 2.58
C GLN A 52 12.90 4.43 3.82
N ARG A 53 11.66 4.23 4.27
CA ARG A 53 11.07 4.87 5.43
C ARG A 53 10.18 3.90 6.19
N ALA A 54 9.95 4.16 7.46
CA ALA A 54 8.95 3.41 8.21
C ALA A 54 7.54 3.66 7.60
N PRO A 55 6.85 2.62 7.11
CA PRO A 55 5.55 2.77 6.46
C PRO A 55 4.42 3.06 7.45
N ALA A 56 4.63 2.80 8.73
CA ALA A 56 3.59 2.86 9.76
C ALA A 56 2.31 2.11 9.31
N SER A 57 1.13 2.65 9.56
CA SER A 57 -0.14 2.00 9.24
C SER A 57 -0.41 1.76 7.75
N LEU A 58 0.40 2.30 6.83
CA LEU A 58 0.32 1.91 5.42
C LEU A 58 0.62 0.42 5.21
N THR A 59 1.34 -0.22 6.13
CA THR A 59 1.54 -1.68 6.18
C THR A 59 0.23 -2.46 6.11
N LYS A 60 -0.84 -1.93 6.70
CA LYS A 60 -2.15 -2.59 6.78
C LYS A 60 -2.82 -2.76 5.40
N VAL A 61 -2.41 -1.97 4.41
CA VAL A 61 -2.86 -2.16 3.03
C VAL A 61 -2.36 -3.49 2.48
N MET A 62 -1.11 -3.89 2.76
CA MET A 62 -0.59 -5.20 2.38
C MET A 62 -1.32 -6.33 3.12
N THR A 63 -1.62 -6.16 4.40
CA THR A 63 -2.41 -7.15 5.16
C THR A 63 -3.81 -7.31 4.58
N ALA A 64 -4.46 -6.20 4.24
CA ALA A 64 -5.77 -6.23 3.60
C ALA A 64 -5.71 -6.85 2.19
N LEU A 65 -4.71 -6.51 1.38
CA LEU A 65 -4.51 -7.08 0.05
C LEU A 65 -4.45 -8.61 0.09
N LEU A 66 -3.65 -9.19 0.97
CA LEU A 66 -3.56 -10.64 1.12
C LEU A 66 -4.88 -11.27 1.60
N ALA A 67 -5.63 -10.57 2.44
CA ALA A 67 -6.97 -11.03 2.86
C ALA A 67 -7.97 -10.98 1.70
N LEU A 68 -7.94 -9.93 0.88
CA LEU A 68 -8.79 -9.80 -0.32
C LEU A 68 -8.47 -10.89 -1.34
N GLU A 69 -7.19 -11.18 -1.59
CA GLU A 69 -6.77 -12.30 -2.45
C GLU A 69 -7.20 -13.66 -1.89
N ALA A 70 -7.23 -13.81 -0.56
CA ALA A 70 -7.73 -15.01 0.08
C ALA A 70 -9.24 -15.19 -0.12
N LEU A 71 -10.01 -14.09 -0.10
CA LEU A 71 -11.44 -14.09 -0.42
C LEU A 71 -11.67 -14.46 -1.89
N ASP A 72 -10.96 -13.82 -2.82
CA ASP A 72 -11.11 -14.06 -4.26
C ASP A 72 -10.74 -15.49 -4.67
N SER A 73 -9.74 -16.07 -3.99
CA SER A 73 -9.34 -17.47 -4.21
C SER A 73 -10.20 -18.51 -3.47
N GLY A 74 -11.20 -18.07 -2.70
CA GLY A 74 -12.07 -18.95 -1.93
C GLY A 74 -11.40 -19.62 -0.72
N ARG A 75 -10.24 -19.14 -0.26
CA ARG A 75 -9.59 -19.64 0.96
C ARG A 75 -10.34 -19.25 2.23
N CYS A 76 -11.14 -18.20 2.18
CA CYS A 76 -12.09 -17.80 3.20
C CYS A 76 -13.25 -17.03 2.55
N GLU A 77 -14.29 -16.74 3.33
CA GLU A 77 -15.43 -15.92 2.96
C GLU A 77 -15.50 -14.70 3.89
N LEU A 78 -16.23 -13.65 3.48
CA LEU A 78 -16.48 -12.47 4.33
C LEU A 78 -17.16 -12.84 5.65
N THR A 79 -17.97 -13.88 5.62
CA THR A 79 -18.71 -14.42 6.78
C THR A 79 -17.89 -15.40 7.63
N THR A 80 -16.66 -15.75 7.20
CA THR A 80 -15.79 -16.63 7.96
C THR A 80 -15.50 -16.04 9.33
N MET A 81 -15.91 -16.73 10.38
CA MET A 81 -15.63 -16.34 11.77
C MET A 81 -14.20 -16.71 12.16
N VAL A 82 -13.45 -15.75 12.65
CA VAL A 82 -12.06 -15.89 13.06
C VAL A 82 -11.94 -15.59 14.53
N THR A 83 -11.41 -16.55 15.30
CA THR A 83 -11.18 -16.38 16.73
C THR A 83 -9.82 -15.70 16.96
N ALA A 84 -9.81 -14.59 17.70
CA ALA A 84 -8.59 -13.91 18.13
C ALA A 84 -7.79 -14.83 19.07
N GLN A 85 -6.57 -15.19 18.65
CA GLN A 85 -5.68 -16.01 19.47
C GLN A 85 -4.92 -15.15 20.49
N ASN A 86 -4.18 -15.79 21.40
CA ASN A 86 -3.45 -15.10 22.49
C ASN A 86 -2.41 -14.10 21.97
N ASP A 87 -1.88 -14.31 20.75
CA ASP A 87 -0.89 -13.46 20.09
C ASP A 87 -1.50 -12.27 19.33
N CYS A 88 -2.82 -12.09 19.38
CA CYS A 88 -3.49 -11.01 18.62
C CYS A 88 -3.02 -9.61 19.01
N ARG A 89 -2.51 -9.41 20.21
CA ARG A 89 -2.01 -8.14 20.72
C ARG A 89 -0.47 -8.07 20.83
N ASP A 90 0.24 -9.04 20.27
CA ASP A 90 1.70 -9.06 20.30
C ASP A 90 2.29 -7.82 19.61
N GLY A 91 3.31 -7.24 20.26
CA GLY A 91 3.99 -6.03 19.79
C GLY A 91 3.23 -4.71 20.00
N MET A 92 2.00 -4.75 20.57
CA MET A 92 1.22 -3.54 20.84
C MET A 92 1.61 -2.91 22.18
N SER A 93 1.55 -1.58 22.24
CA SER A 93 1.63 -0.75 23.44
C SER A 93 0.26 -0.12 23.75
N ASP A 94 0.12 0.50 24.92
CA ASP A 94 -1.17 1.06 25.39
C ASP A 94 -1.68 2.20 24.48
N ASP A 95 -0.79 2.87 23.77
CA ASP A 95 -1.10 3.95 22.82
C ASP A 95 -1.31 3.46 21.37
N SER A 96 -1.23 2.16 21.14
CA SER A 96 -1.45 1.56 19.80
C SER A 96 -2.89 1.71 19.35
N SER A 97 -3.10 2.00 18.05
CA SER A 97 -4.45 1.99 17.46
C SER A 97 -5.11 0.62 17.62
N THR A 98 -6.33 0.60 18.15
CA THR A 98 -7.04 -0.62 18.55
C THR A 98 -8.54 -0.48 18.36
N SER A 99 -9.23 -1.57 18.04
CA SER A 99 -10.70 -1.73 18.14
C SER A 99 -11.11 -2.45 19.43
N GLY A 100 -10.17 -2.66 20.35
CA GLY A 100 -10.45 -3.31 21.64
C GLY A 100 -10.62 -4.83 21.55
N LEU A 101 -10.11 -5.47 20.50
CA LEU A 101 -10.23 -6.91 20.35
C LEU A 101 -9.29 -7.64 21.31
N LEU A 102 -9.84 -8.65 21.98
CA LEU A 102 -9.15 -9.43 23.00
C LEU A 102 -9.12 -10.91 22.60
N PRO A 103 -8.15 -11.69 23.13
CA PRO A 103 -8.11 -13.13 22.94
C PRO A 103 -9.46 -13.79 23.27
N GLY A 104 -9.89 -14.71 22.42
CA GLY A 104 -11.15 -15.43 22.53
C GLY A 104 -12.36 -14.75 21.88
N MET A 105 -12.23 -13.49 21.43
CA MET A 105 -13.29 -12.85 20.65
C MET A 105 -13.34 -13.46 19.23
N GLU A 106 -14.56 -13.53 18.69
CA GLU A 106 -14.81 -14.01 17.33
C GLU A 106 -15.39 -12.87 16.48
N LEU A 107 -14.78 -12.64 15.33
CA LEU A 107 -15.22 -11.64 14.37
C LEU A 107 -15.26 -12.25 12.96
N SER A 108 -16.17 -11.75 12.13
CA SER A 108 -16.14 -12.09 10.71
C SER A 108 -14.88 -11.51 10.03
N MET A 109 -14.43 -12.13 8.94
CA MET A 109 -13.34 -11.58 8.14
C MET A 109 -13.68 -10.17 7.63
N ARG A 110 -14.97 -9.92 7.34
CA ARG A 110 -15.46 -8.59 7.00
C ARG A 110 -15.16 -7.58 8.11
N ASP A 111 -15.60 -7.85 9.33
CA ASP A 111 -15.43 -6.92 10.45
C ASP A 111 -13.94 -6.67 10.76
N LEU A 112 -13.10 -7.72 10.63
CA LEU A 112 -11.66 -7.58 10.80
C LEU A 112 -11.04 -6.64 9.75
N LEU A 113 -11.46 -6.73 8.48
CA LEU A 113 -11.01 -5.81 7.42
C LEU A 113 -11.44 -4.37 7.71
N TYR A 114 -12.68 -4.16 8.17
CA TYR A 114 -13.17 -2.83 8.56
C TYR A 114 -12.38 -2.29 9.78
N CYS A 115 -12.14 -3.10 10.80
CA CYS A 115 -11.31 -2.71 11.94
C CYS A 115 -9.88 -2.35 11.50
N ALA A 116 -9.27 -3.13 10.62
CA ALA A 116 -7.91 -2.90 10.15
C ALA A 116 -7.77 -1.61 9.34
N LEU A 117 -8.70 -1.35 8.41
CA LEU A 117 -8.58 -0.24 7.45
C LEU A 117 -9.18 1.07 7.97
N LEU A 118 -10.33 1.05 8.70
CA LEU A 118 -10.98 2.27 9.17
C LEU A 118 -10.52 2.71 10.56
N GLN A 119 -10.37 1.77 11.48
CA GLN A 119 -9.92 2.05 12.84
C GLN A 119 -8.40 1.92 12.99
N SER A 120 -7.73 1.48 11.93
CA SER A 120 -6.29 1.18 11.97
C SER A 120 -5.91 0.19 13.09
N ALA A 121 -6.81 -0.75 13.43
CA ALA A 121 -6.64 -1.67 14.54
C ALA A 121 -5.48 -2.63 14.28
N ASN A 122 -4.46 -2.58 15.15
CA ASN A 122 -3.26 -3.39 15.01
C ASN A 122 -3.54 -4.87 15.26
N GLU A 123 -4.36 -5.16 16.26
CA GLU A 123 -4.76 -6.53 16.59
C GLU A 123 -5.60 -7.18 15.49
N ALA A 124 -6.42 -6.41 14.77
CA ALA A 124 -7.17 -6.95 13.64
C ALA A 124 -6.23 -7.49 12.55
N CYS A 125 -5.13 -6.79 12.28
CA CYS A 125 -4.11 -7.25 11.34
C CYS A 125 -3.39 -8.52 11.83
N ASN A 126 -3.09 -8.61 13.14
CA ASN A 126 -2.51 -9.81 13.72
C ASN A 126 -3.49 -11.01 13.63
N ILE A 127 -4.78 -10.79 13.89
CA ILE A 127 -5.82 -11.83 13.79
C ILE A 127 -5.95 -12.33 12.34
N ILE A 128 -6.03 -11.42 11.37
CA ILE A 128 -6.04 -11.77 9.94
C ILE A 128 -4.78 -12.56 9.58
N GLY A 129 -3.62 -12.05 9.96
CA GLY A 129 -2.34 -12.65 9.65
C GLY A 129 -2.20 -14.04 10.28
N ARG A 130 -2.59 -14.20 11.54
CA ARG A 130 -2.60 -15.48 12.22
C ARG A 130 -3.48 -16.52 11.53
N TYR A 131 -4.68 -16.10 11.11
CA TYR A 131 -5.63 -16.97 10.43
C TYR A 131 -5.13 -17.41 9.05
N LEU A 132 -4.70 -16.48 8.21
CA LEU A 132 -4.30 -16.76 6.82
C LEU A 132 -2.91 -17.36 6.69
N GLY A 133 -1.99 -17.00 7.57
CA GLY A 133 -0.59 -17.47 7.55
C GLY A 133 -0.31 -18.67 8.45
N GLY A 134 -1.28 -19.11 9.27
CA GLY A 134 -1.06 -20.13 10.29
C GLY A 134 -0.23 -19.64 11.49
N SER A 135 0.54 -18.56 11.30
CA SER A 135 1.25 -17.79 12.31
C SER A 135 1.42 -16.34 11.83
N ILE A 136 1.67 -15.40 12.74
CA ILE A 136 1.99 -14.02 12.37
C ILE A 136 3.26 -13.99 11.50
N SER A 137 4.30 -14.75 11.87
CA SER A 137 5.54 -14.83 11.08
C SER A 137 5.33 -15.43 9.69
N GLY A 138 4.55 -16.50 9.56
CA GLY A 138 4.23 -17.11 8.27
C GLY A 138 3.43 -16.17 7.36
N PHE A 139 2.60 -15.31 7.94
CA PHE A 139 1.90 -14.28 7.17
C PHE A 139 2.85 -13.16 6.73
N VAL A 140 3.77 -12.74 7.59
CA VAL A 140 4.81 -11.75 7.25
C VAL A 140 5.68 -12.25 6.09
N GLU A 141 6.02 -13.53 6.05
CA GLU A 141 6.69 -14.13 4.89
C GLU A 141 5.86 -13.99 3.60
N GLN A 142 4.53 -14.23 3.68
CA GLN A 142 3.64 -13.99 2.54
C GLN A 142 3.58 -12.52 2.12
N MET A 143 3.58 -11.58 3.09
CA MET A 143 3.62 -10.13 2.80
C MET A 143 4.90 -9.77 2.03
N ASN A 144 6.04 -10.28 2.45
CA ASN A 144 7.32 -10.03 1.78
C ASN A 144 7.38 -10.67 0.39
N GLN A 145 6.86 -11.90 0.24
CA GLN A 145 6.75 -12.53 -1.07
C GLN A 145 5.84 -11.71 -2.00
N LYS A 146 4.68 -11.25 -1.52
CA LYS A 146 3.78 -10.40 -2.28
C LYS A 146 4.46 -9.08 -2.70
N ALA A 147 5.24 -8.46 -1.83
CA ALA A 147 6.01 -7.27 -2.17
C ALA A 147 6.96 -7.53 -3.36
N VAL A 148 7.66 -8.67 -3.35
CA VAL A 148 8.52 -9.09 -4.46
C VAL A 148 7.69 -9.29 -5.74
N ASP A 149 6.56 -9.97 -5.66
CA ASP A 149 5.68 -10.27 -6.80
C ASP A 149 5.12 -8.99 -7.44
N LEU A 150 4.90 -7.94 -6.63
CA LEU A 150 4.47 -6.62 -7.10
C LEU A 150 5.62 -5.74 -7.64
N GLY A 151 6.87 -6.21 -7.55
CA GLY A 151 8.04 -5.45 -7.98
C GLY A 151 8.53 -4.41 -6.98
N CYS A 152 8.13 -4.50 -5.71
CA CYS A 152 8.64 -3.65 -4.64
C CYS A 152 10.11 -3.99 -4.36
N THR A 153 10.99 -3.01 -4.50
CA THR A 153 12.44 -3.18 -4.32
C THR A 153 12.99 -2.54 -3.06
N ASN A 154 12.17 -1.70 -2.41
CA ASN A 154 12.53 -0.95 -1.20
C ASN A 154 11.54 -1.22 -0.06
N THR A 155 11.02 -2.45 0.02
CA THR A 155 10.03 -2.83 1.03
C THR A 155 10.45 -4.11 1.74
N HIS A 156 10.35 -4.09 3.06
CA HIS A 156 10.48 -5.27 3.91
C HIS A 156 9.56 -5.14 5.11
N PHE A 157 8.69 -6.11 5.30
CA PHE A 157 7.77 -6.19 6.42
C PHE A 157 8.32 -7.11 7.52
N VAL A 158 8.12 -6.69 8.77
CA VAL A 158 8.51 -7.45 9.98
C VAL A 158 7.29 -7.78 10.83
N ASN A 159 6.20 -7.03 10.64
CA ASN A 159 4.92 -7.26 11.30
C ASN A 159 3.75 -6.97 10.35
N THR A 160 2.54 -7.26 10.80
CA THR A 160 1.31 -7.18 10.00
C THR A 160 0.67 -5.79 9.99
N ASN A 161 1.09 -4.87 10.87
CA ASN A 161 0.31 -3.69 11.24
C ASN A 161 1.05 -2.36 11.12
N GLY A 162 2.39 -2.40 11.00
CA GLY A 162 3.23 -1.21 10.83
C GLY A 162 3.73 -0.58 12.14
N LEU A 163 3.64 -1.28 13.25
CA LEU A 163 4.31 -0.85 14.48
C LEU A 163 5.84 -0.78 14.26
N PRO A 164 6.52 0.18 14.89
CA PRO A 164 7.96 0.33 14.72
C PRO A 164 8.72 -0.94 15.05
N ALA A 165 9.55 -1.40 14.11
CA ALA A 165 10.43 -2.56 14.29
C ALA A 165 11.68 -2.38 13.43
N GLU A 166 12.82 -2.90 13.90
CA GLU A 166 14.05 -2.91 13.12
C GLU A 166 13.86 -3.70 11.82
N GLY A 167 14.30 -3.16 10.71
CA GLY A 167 14.14 -3.79 9.40
C GLY A 167 12.74 -3.64 8.78
N HIS A 168 11.80 -2.91 9.42
CA HIS A 168 10.47 -2.64 8.88
C HIS A 168 10.47 -1.34 8.09
N TYR A 169 10.48 -1.43 6.76
CA TYR A 169 10.54 -0.26 5.87
C TYR A 169 9.79 -0.46 4.58
N SER A 170 9.47 0.64 3.93
CA SER A 170 8.96 0.70 2.56
C SER A 170 9.34 2.04 1.91
N SER A 171 8.97 2.24 0.65
CA SER A 171 9.12 3.51 -0.07
C SER A 171 7.76 4.03 -0.55
N ALA A 172 7.68 5.32 -0.89
CA ALA A 172 6.45 5.89 -1.44
C ALA A 172 6.05 5.19 -2.76
N TYR A 173 7.03 4.86 -3.59
CA TYR A 173 6.79 4.15 -4.85
C TYR A 173 6.25 2.74 -4.60
N ASP A 174 6.90 1.96 -3.73
CA ASP A 174 6.45 0.60 -3.43
C ASP A 174 5.07 0.58 -2.79
N GLN A 175 4.77 1.54 -1.88
CA GLN A 175 3.43 1.68 -1.31
C GLN A 175 2.37 1.98 -2.38
N SER A 176 2.72 2.71 -3.44
CA SER A 176 1.79 2.94 -4.55
C SER A 176 1.50 1.68 -5.35
N LEU A 177 2.47 0.78 -5.51
CA LEU A 177 2.26 -0.53 -6.16
C LEU A 177 1.32 -1.40 -5.33
N ILE A 178 1.53 -1.45 -4.02
CA ILE A 178 0.70 -2.21 -3.07
C ILE A 178 -0.74 -1.65 -3.06
N PHE A 179 -0.88 -0.33 -2.96
CA PHE A 179 -2.18 0.34 -2.95
C PHE A 179 -2.95 0.13 -4.27
N ARG A 180 -2.25 0.23 -5.40
CA ARG A 180 -2.84 -0.03 -6.71
C ARG A 180 -3.36 -1.46 -6.81
N ALA A 181 -2.58 -2.45 -6.37
CA ALA A 181 -3.01 -3.85 -6.34
C ALA A 181 -4.25 -4.04 -5.43
N ALA A 182 -4.32 -3.33 -4.29
CA ALA A 182 -5.50 -3.38 -3.43
C ALA A 182 -6.74 -2.77 -4.08
N LEU A 183 -6.59 -1.71 -4.89
CA LEU A 183 -7.70 -1.08 -5.64
C LEU A 183 -8.30 -1.98 -6.72
N ASP A 184 -7.58 -3.00 -7.20
CA ASP A 184 -8.12 -3.99 -8.14
C ASP A 184 -9.22 -4.86 -7.50
N HIS A 185 -9.37 -4.82 -6.16
CA HIS A 185 -10.41 -5.51 -5.41
C HIS A 185 -11.55 -4.55 -5.04
N PRO A 186 -12.78 -4.72 -5.60
CA PRO A 186 -13.89 -3.80 -5.34
C PRO A 186 -14.22 -3.60 -3.85
N LEU A 187 -14.05 -4.65 -3.04
CA LEU A 187 -14.29 -4.58 -1.60
C LEU A 187 -13.32 -3.61 -0.89
N PHE A 188 -12.08 -3.47 -1.38
CA PHE A 188 -11.15 -2.51 -0.82
C PHE A 188 -11.69 -1.09 -0.95
N SER A 189 -12.12 -0.72 -2.16
CA SER A 189 -12.74 0.59 -2.41
C SER A 189 -14.01 0.78 -1.59
N GLU A 190 -14.88 -0.25 -1.50
CA GLU A 190 -16.08 -0.20 -0.65
C GLU A 190 -15.74 0.15 0.81
N ILE A 191 -14.69 -0.49 1.37
CA ILE A 191 -14.30 -0.27 2.76
C ILE A 191 -13.74 1.14 2.95
N ILE A 192 -12.79 1.57 2.13
CA ILE A 192 -12.13 2.87 2.32
C ILE A 192 -13.03 4.07 2.01
N ASP A 193 -14.07 3.87 1.20
CA ASP A 193 -15.07 4.90 0.89
C ASP A 193 -16.23 4.93 1.90
N SER A 194 -16.31 3.92 2.79
CA SER A 194 -17.37 3.88 3.80
C SER A 194 -17.13 4.96 4.85
N THR A 195 -18.19 5.70 5.17
CA THR A 195 -18.20 6.63 6.30
C THR A 195 -18.50 5.87 7.57
N SER A 196 -17.62 5.98 8.56
CA SER A 196 -17.83 5.44 9.93
C SER A 196 -18.97 6.13 10.67
#